data_1394149f50cc144ce8e3b61a8ed68d99
#
_entry.id   1394149f50cc144ce8e3b61a8ed68d99
#
_cell.length_a   1.000
_cell.length_b   1.000
_cell.length_c   1.000
_cell.angle_alpha   90.00
_cell.angle_beta   90.00
_cell.angle_gamma   90.00
#
_symmetry.space_group_name_H-M   'P 1'
#
loop_
_entity.id
_entity.type
_entity.pdbx_description
1 polymer ?
#
loop_
_entity_poly.entity_id
_entity_poly.type
_entity_poly.pdbx_seq_one_letter_code
_entity_poly.pdbx_strand_id
1 'polypeptide(L)'
;MINQIELRSLLPSDEDVLYTLVKENRPQLSQWLDWASMVQTRDDFAQFFRYYESQIKQRLMEVQVICYQDQVIGIVEAHGINYSQQSAYLSYWLDGHFQNKGMMTKGMQQFLDYLYKNWAIKHFFLVIQCQNVRSIRLAQKLGFHLEGYAREFQFEAQFQPDCYFFHLNYQP
;
A
#
# COMPACT_ATOMS: atom_id res chain seq x y z
N MET A 1 22.60 -12.78 -5.73
CA MET A 1 21.37 -13.37 -5.16
C MET A 1 20.46 -12.22 -4.79
N ILE A 2 19.45 -11.97 -5.62
CA ILE A 2 18.57 -10.82 -5.48
C ILE A 2 17.58 -11.09 -4.35
N ASN A 3 17.80 -10.40 -3.26
CA ASN A 3 16.83 -9.97 -2.25
C ASN A 3 15.58 -10.83 -2.12
N GLN A 4 15.68 -11.86 -1.33
CA GLN A 4 14.56 -12.68 -0.95
C GLN A 4 13.76 -11.86 0.07
N ILE A 5 12.70 -11.18 -0.40
CA ILE A 5 11.70 -10.59 0.48
C ILE A 5 10.64 -11.63 0.78
N GLU A 6 10.02 -11.49 1.92
CA GLU A 6 8.89 -12.29 2.38
C GLU A 6 7.73 -11.37 2.76
N LEU A 7 6.51 -11.76 2.42
CA LEU A 7 5.30 -11.13 2.91
C LEU A 7 4.69 -11.99 4.02
N ARG A 8 4.24 -11.35 5.07
CA ARG A 8 3.45 -11.99 6.12
C ARG A 8 2.35 -11.07 6.62
N SER A 9 1.32 -11.65 7.19
CA SER A 9 0.24 -10.87 7.81
C SER A 9 0.77 -9.92 8.87
N LEU A 10 0.10 -8.77 9.00
CA LEU A 10 0.33 -7.81 10.07
C LEU A 10 0.03 -8.45 11.43
N LEU A 11 0.92 -8.26 12.39
CA LEU A 11 0.77 -8.73 13.76
C LEU A 11 0.72 -7.56 14.74
N PRO A 12 0.05 -7.68 15.90
CA PRO A 12 0.07 -6.63 16.93
C PRO A 12 1.47 -6.23 17.36
N SER A 13 2.42 -7.16 17.35
CA SER A 13 3.84 -6.91 17.66
C SER A 13 4.57 -6.03 16.64
N ASP A 14 3.99 -5.77 15.49
CA ASP A 14 4.59 -4.92 14.46
C ASP A 14 4.39 -3.42 14.72
N GLU A 15 3.52 -3.04 15.67
CA GLU A 15 3.20 -1.64 15.94
C GLU A 15 4.45 -0.79 16.20
N ASP A 16 5.36 -1.27 17.03
CA ASP A 16 6.54 -0.51 17.41
C ASP A 16 7.53 -0.32 16.26
N VAL A 17 7.80 -1.36 15.52
CA VAL A 17 8.71 -1.29 14.38
C VAL A 17 8.12 -0.44 13.25
N LEU A 18 6.82 -0.56 12.98
CA LEU A 18 6.16 0.26 11.96
C LEU A 18 6.09 1.74 12.37
N TYR A 19 5.83 2.04 13.64
CA TYR A 19 5.90 3.42 14.14
C TYR A 19 7.29 4.02 13.92
N THR A 20 8.34 3.28 14.23
CA THR A 20 9.72 3.72 14.03
C THR A 20 10.01 4.01 12.56
N LEU A 21 9.64 3.08 11.68
CA LEU A 21 9.80 3.26 10.23
C LEU A 21 9.01 4.46 9.70
N VAL A 22 7.76 4.65 10.13
CA VAL A 22 6.95 5.80 9.72
C VAL A 22 7.57 7.10 10.21
N LYS A 23 8.06 7.15 11.45
CA LYS A 23 8.73 8.33 12.02
C LYS A 23 9.97 8.71 11.22
N GLU A 24 10.82 7.74 10.90
CA GLU A 24 12.08 7.94 10.17
C GLU A 24 11.83 8.35 8.71
N ASN A 25 10.81 7.79 8.09
CA ASN A 25 10.47 8.04 6.69
C ASN A 25 9.39 9.12 6.49
N ARG A 26 8.91 9.79 7.55
CA ARG A 26 7.80 10.73 7.49
C ARG A 26 7.95 11.81 6.41
N PRO A 27 9.10 12.49 6.24
CA PRO A 27 9.23 13.53 5.21
C PRO A 27 8.95 13.00 3.81
N GLN A 28 9.30 11.75 3.53
CA GLN A 28 9.09 11.10 2.25
C GLN A 28 7.65 10.56 2.12
N LEU A 29 7.13 9.92 3.17
CA LEU A 29 5.79 9.33 3.16
C LEU A 29 4.71 10.41 3.06
N SER A 30 4.85 11.53 3.77
CA SER A 30 3.89 12.64 3.78
C SER A 30 3.75 13.34 2.42
N GLN A 31 4.66 13.11 1.50
CA GLN A 31 4.51 13.62 0.13
C GLN A 31 3.40 12.90 -0.65
N TRP A 32 3.09 11.65 -0.27
CA TRP A 32 2.21 10.77 -1.05
C TRP A 32 1.07 10.15 -0.25
N LEU A 33 1.20 10.11 1.07
CA LEU A 33 0.28 9.47 1.99
C LEU A 33 -0.16 10.47 3.05
N ASP A 34 -1.38 10.97 2.93
CA ASP A 34 -1.91 12.03 3.80
C ASP A 34 -1.87 11.66 5.27
N TRP A 35 -2.18 10.41 5.59
CA TRP A 35 -2.15 9.91 6.97
C TRP A 35 -0.76 10.03 7.62
N ALA A 36 0.32 9.95 6.85
CA ALA A 36 1.68 10.03 7.39
C ALA A 36 1.99 11.41 7.97
N SER A 37 1.37 12.47 7.44
CA SER A 37 1.45 13.83 7.99
C SER A 37 0.66 13.98 9.29
N MET A 38 -0.41 13.21 9.45
CA MET A 38 -1.30 13.26 10.62
C MET A 38 -0.74 12.50 11.82
N VAL A 39 0.08 11.47 11.58
CA VAL A 39 0.73 10.67 12.62
C VAL A 39 1.98 11.37 13.13
N GLN A 40 1.85 12.16 14.20
CA GLN A 40 2.97 12.92 14.79
C GLN A 40 3.55 12.25 16.04
N THR A 41 2.70 11.58 16.80
CA THR A 41 3.06 10.93 18.05
C THR A 41 2.87 9.42 17.97
N ARG A 42 3.41 8.72 18.98
CA ARG A 42 3.16 7.29 19.15
C ARG A 42 1.68 6.99 19.36
N ASP A 43 0.97 7.84 20.09
CA ASP A 43 -0.47 7.65 20.35
C ASP A 43 -1.31 7.82 19.08
N ASP A 44 -0.94 8.75 18.20
CA ASP A 44 -1.57 8.89 16.88
C ASP A 44 -1.38 7.60 16.08
N PHE A 45 -0.16 7.06 16.06
CA PHE A 45 0.12 5.81 15.35
C PHE A 45 -0.63 4.62 15.95
N ALA A 46 -0.71 4.53 17.28
CA ALA A 46 -1.46 3.47 17.94
C ALA A 46 -2.97 3.52 17.60
N GLN A 47 -3.54 4.71 17.44
CA GLN A 47 -4.93 4.85 16.96
C GLN A 47 -5.07 4.40 15.51
N PHE A 48 -4.15 4.78 14.65
CA PHE A 48 -4.10 4.36 13.25
C PHE A 48 -3.91 2.84 13.13
N PHE A 49 -3.05 2.25 13.94
CA PHE A 49 -2.80 0.80 13.96
C PHE A 49 -4.05 0.01 14.41
N ARG A 50 -4.75 0.48 15.46
CA ARG A 50 -6.02 -0.11 15.89
C ARG A 50 -7.11 -0.04 14.81
N TYR A 51 -7.13 1.03 14.02
CA TYR A 51 -8.01 1.11 12.86
C TYR A 51 -7.70 -0.01 11.87
N TYR A 52 -6.43 -0.23 11.54
CA TYR A 52 -6.01 -1.33 10.68
C TYR A 52 -6.46 -2.69 11.22
N GLU A 53 -6.18 -3.00 12.48
CA GLU A 53 -6.61 -4.25 13.12
C GLU A 53 -8.12 -4.45 13.04
N SER A 54 -8.90 -3.39 13.26
CA SER A 54 -10.36 -3.43 13.15
C SER A 54 -10.82 -3.74 11.72
N GLN A 55 -10.24 -3.10 10.72
CA GLN A 55 -10.59 -3.31 9.30
C GLN A 55 -10.20 -4.72 8.83
N ILE A 56 -9.03 -5.20 9.23
CA ILE A 56 -8.56 -6.56 8.92
C ILE A 56 -9.50 -7.60 9.55
N LYS A 57 -9.86 -7.43 10.81
CA LYS A 57 -10.79 -8.33 11.52
C LYS A 57 -12.16 -8.41 10.84
N GLN A 58 -12.64 -7.31 10.29
CA GLN A 58 -13.90 -7.23 9.55
C GLN A 58 -13.77 -7.69 8.10
N ARG A 59 -12.58 -8.06 7.63
CA ARG A 59 -12.26 -8.41 6.24
C ARG A 59 -12.59 -7.29 5.24
N LEU A 60 -12.49 -6.05 5.68
CA LEU A 60 -12.63 -4.85 4.83
C LEU A 60 -11.28 -4.37 4.29
N MET A 61 -10.20 -4.90 4.86
CA MET A 61 -8.82 -4.60 4.49
C MET A 61 -7.96 -5.84 4.68
N GLU A 62 -6.91 -5.96 3.87
CA GLU A 62 -5.80 -6.90 4.06
C GLU A 62 -4.50 -6.11 4.09
N VAL A 63 -3.67 -6.36 5.10
CA VAL A 63 -2.36 -5.71 5.25
C VAL A 63 -1.30 -6.76 5.49
N GLN A 64 -0.23 -6.69 4.70
CA GLN A 64 0.93 -7.54 4.92
C GLN A 64 2.20 -6.68 5.06
N VAL A 65 3.06 -7.07 5.97
CA VAL A 65 4.38 -6.47 6.11
C VAL A 65 5.35 -7.09 5.11
N ILE A 66 6.22 -6.26 4.56
CA ILE A 66 7.34 -6.69 3.73
C ILE A 66 8.54 -6.91 4.63
N CYS A 67 9.06 -8.13 4.67
CA CYS A 67 10.26 -8.49 5.43
C CYS A 67 11.45 -8.73 4.50
N TYR A 68 12.62 -8.27 4.92
CA TYR A 68 13.91 -8.55 4.30
C TYR A 68 14.92 -8.89 5.39
N GLN A 69 15.52 -10.10 5.34
CA GLN A 69 16.44 -10.60 6.37
C GLN A 69 15.85 -10.44 7.79
N ASP A 70 14.62 -10.93 7.97
CA ASP A 70 13.84 -10.87 9.22
C ASP A 70 13.48 -9.45 9.72
N GLN A 71 13.79 -8.42 8.96
CA GLN A 71 13.43 -7.04 9.29
C GLN A 71 12.20 -6.60 8.50
N VAL A 72 11.23 -5.99 9.19
CA VAL A 72 10.12 -5.29 8.54
C VAL A 72 10.66 -4.03 7.87
N ILE A 73 10.39 -3.87 6.58
CA ILE A 73 10.88 -2.75 5.77
C ILE A 73 9.77 -1.93 5.09
N GLY A 74 8.52 -2.30 5.26
CA GLY A 74 7.38 -1.62 4.66
C GLY A 74 6.12 -2.47 4.69
N ILE A 75 5.06 -1.99 4.04
CA ILE A 75 3.78 -2.70 3.93
C ILE A 75 3.24 -2.68 2.50
N VAL A 76 2.35 -3.63 2.25
CA VAL A 76 1.38 -3.64 1.15
C VAL A 76 0.00 -3.81 1.74
N GLU A 77 -0.98 -3.10 1.20
CA GLU A 77 -2.36 -3.18 1.68
C GLU A 77 -3.37 -3.20 0.54
N ALA A 78 -4.49 -3.88 0.78
CA ALA A 78 -5.70 -3.83 -0.04
C ALA A 78 -6.85 -3.29 0.82
N HIS A 79 -7.55 -2.28 0.31
CA HIS A 79 -8.66 -1.61 0.98
C HIS A 79 -9.82 -1.38 0.01
N GLY A 80 -10.96 -0.91 0.52
CA GLY A 80 -12.14 -0.73 -0.32
C GLY A 80 -12.56 -2.02 -1.02
N ILE A 81 -12.42 -3.16 -0.32
CA ILE A 81 -12.66 -4.49 -0.87
C ILE A 81 -14.13 -4.65 -1.21
N ASN A 82 -14.43 -4.95 -2.47
CA ASN A 82 -15.76 -5.24 -2.96
C ASN A 82 -15.81 -6.69 -3.46
N TYR A 83 -16.39 -7.56 -2.66
CA TYR A 83 -16.46 -9.00 -2.97
C TYR A 83 -17.37 -9.31 -4.17
N SER A 84 -18.45 -8.54 -4.37
CA SER A 84 -19.35 -8.74 -5.50
C SER A 84 -18.71 -8.39 -6.84
N GLN A 85 -17.84 -7.40 -6.85
CA GLN A 85 -17.06 -6.99 -8.02
C GLN A 85 -15.68 -7.65 -8.09
N GLN A 86 -15.31 -8.42 -7.07
CA GLN A 86 -13.98 -9.03 -6.94
C GLN A 86 -12.85 -7.99 -7.06
N SER A 87 -13.01 -6.84 -6.42
CA SER A 87 -12.12 -5.69 -6.59
C SER A 87 -11.58 -5.14 -5.28
N ALA A 88 -10.41 -4.50 -5.36
CA ALA A 88 -9.78 -3.78 -4.26
C ALA A 88 -8.90 -2.64 -4.76
N TYR A 89 -8.77 -1.60 -3.97
CA TYR A 89 -7.71 -0.60 -4.11
C TYR A 89 -6.45 -1.06 -3.38
N LEU A 90 -5.31 -0.68 -3.90
CA LEU A 90 -4.02 -1.04 -3.32
C LEU A 90 -3.26 0.21 -2.87
N SER A 91 -2.58 0.09 -1.74
CA SER A 91 -1.59 1.06 -1.27
C SER A 91 -0.33 0.33 -0.80
N TYR A 92 0.78 1.04 -0.75
CA TYR A 92 2.06 0.47 -0.34
C TYR A 92 3.06 1.56 0.01
N TRP A 93 3.97 1.24 0.89
CA TRP A 93 5.17 2.04 1.12
C TRP A 93 6.34 1.17 1.56
N LEU A 94 7.54 1.69 1.38
CA LEU A 94 8.79 1.01 1.69
C LEU A 94 9.77 2.02 2.30
N ASP A 95 10.51 1.59 3.32
CA ASP A 95 11.62 2.35 3.88
C ASP A 95 12.59 2.80 2.78
N GLY A 96 13.00 4.07 2.84
CA GLY A 96 13.85 4.72 1.86
C GLY A 96 15.12 3.96 1.55
N HIS A 97 15.73 3.32 2.54
CA HIS A 97 16.97 2.54 2.38
C HIS A 97 16.82 1.32 1.48
N PHE A 98 15.59 0.81 1.32
CA PHE A 98 15.28 -0.39 0.54
C PHE A 98 14.65 -0.09 -0.82
N GLN A 99 14.43 1.18 -1.15
CA GLN A 99 13.86 1.58 -2.44
C GLN A 99 14.84 1.39 -3.61
N ASN A 100 14.30 1.43 -4.83
CA ASN A 100 15.05 1.29 -6.10
C ASN A 100 15.80 -0.05 -6.26
N LYS A 101 15.49 -1.05 -5.46
CA LYS A 101 16.11 -2.39 -5.49
C LYS A 101 15.17 -3.49 -6.00
N GLY A 102 14.01 -3.10 -6.55
CA GLY A 102 13.01 -4.05 -7.07
C GLY A 102 12.18 -4.77 -5.99
N MET A 103 12.42 -4.48 -4.70
CA MET A 103 11.75 -5.15 -3.58
C MET A 103 10.23 -4.90 -3.59
N MET A 104 9.78 -3.65 -3.79
CA MET A 104 8.35 -3.35 -3.87
C MET A 104 7.68 -4.03 -5.06
N THR A 105 8.31 -4.10 -6.22
CA THR A 105 7.77 -4.84 -7.37
C THR A 105 7.50 -6.29 -7.02
N LYS A 106 8.47 -6.93 -6.35
CA LYS A 106 8.37 -8.34 -5.94
C LYS A 106 7.31 -8.54 -4.85
N GLY A 107 7.25 -7.62 -3.87
CA GLY A 107 6.24 -7.63 -2.83
C GLY A 107 4.84 -7.50 -3.40
N MET A 108 4.62 -6.55 -4.30
CA MET A 108 3.33 -6.37 -4.96
C MET A 108 2.92 -7.59 -5.80
N GLN A 109 3.84 -8.23 -6.52
CA GLN A 109 3.54 -9.46 -7.26
C GLN A 109 3.07 -10.57 -6.33
N GLN A 110 3.79 -10.81 -5.22
CA GLN A 110 3.38 -11.80 -4.21
C GLN A 110 2.02 -11.47 -3.59
N PHE A 111 1.76 -10.18 -3.34
CA PHE A 111 0.51 -9.73 -2.75
C PHE A 111 -0.69 -9.87 -3.70
N LEU A 112 -0.53 -9.56 -4.97
CA LEU A 112 -1.54 -9.78 -6.01
C LEU A 112 -1.90 -11.27 -6.11
N ASP A 113 -0.89 -12.14 -6.15
CA ASP A 113 -1.08 -13.61 -6.15
C ASP A 113 -1.85 -14.06 -4.89
N TYR A 114 -1.47 -13.54 -3.73
CA TYR A 114 -2.12 -13.86 -2.46
C TYR A 114 -3.60 -13.45 -2.46
N LEU A 115 -3.91 -12.22 -2.85
CA LEU A 115 -5.28 -11.71 -2.90
C LEU A 115 -6.14 -12.46 -3.92
N TYR A 116 -5.57 -12.80 -5.07
CA TYR A 116 -6.26 -13.62 -6.06
C TYR A 116 -6.63 -15.00 -5.51
N LYS A 117 -5.67 -15.69 -4.89
CA LYS A 117 -5.84 -17.06 -4.40
C LYS A 117 -6.70 -17.17 -3.14
N ASN A 118 -6.57 -16.22 -2.23
CA ASN A 118 -7.17 -16.34 -0.88
C ASN A 118 -8.41 -15.46 -0.69
N TRP A 119 -8.57 -14.41 -1.52
CA TRP A 119 -9.66 -13.45 -1.39
C TRP A 119 -10.54 -13.39 -2.66
N ALA A 120 -10.19 -14.15 -3.70
CA ALA A 120 -10.84 -14.16 -5.00
C ALA A 120 -10.95 -12.76 -5.66
N ILE A 121 -10.01 -11.86 -5.34
CA ILE A 121 -9.93 -10.53 -5.94
C ILE A 121 -9.22 -10.63 -7.30
N LYS A 122 -9.79 -10.00 -8.31
CA LYS A 122 -9.28 -10.02 -9.69
C LYS A 122 -9.01 -8.63 -10.25
N HIS A 123 -9.76 -7.64 -9.79
CA HIS A 123 -9.66 -6.26 -10.25
C HIS A 123 -8.96 -5.41 -9.20
N PHE A 124 -7.79 -4.91 -9.55
CA PHE A 124 -6.99 -4.08 -8.65
C PHE A 124 -6.89 -2.65 -9.18
N PHE A 125 -7.03 -1.69 -8.30
CA PHE A 125 -6.97 -0.27 -8.62
C PHE A 125 -5.86 0.42 -7.84
N LEU A 126 -5.19 1.36 -8.50
CA LEU A 126 -4.23 2.28 -7.90
C LEU A 126 -4.62 3.71 -8.26
N VAL A 127 -4.70 4.57 -7.26
CA VAL A 127 -4.85 6.02 -7.43
C VAL A 127 -3.52 6.65 -7.09
N ILE A 128 -2.86 7.24 -8.07
CA ILE A 128 -1.48 7.71 -7.95
C ILE A 128 -1.41 9.18 -8.33
N GLN A 129 -0.90 10.02 -7.42
CA GLN A 129 -0.63 11.43 -7.73
C GLN A 129 0.29 11.55 -8.95
N CYS A 130 -0.03 12.44 -9.88
CA CYS A 130 0.66 12.56 -11.17
C CYS A 130 2.17 12.83 -11.04
N GLN A 131 2.60 13.40 -9.92
CA GLN A 131 4.00 13.69 -9.62
C GLN A 131 4.76 12.48 -9.05
N ASN A 132 4.05 11.42 -8.62
CA ASN A 132 4.67 10.23 -8.05
C ASN A 132 5.16 9.26 -9.14
N VAL A 133 6.22 9.68 -9.84
CA VAL A 133 6.79 8.94 -10.97
C VAL A 133 7.23 7.52 -10.59
N ARG A 134 7.65 7.31 -9.34
CA ARG A 134 8.08 5.98 -8.86
C ARG A 134 6.90 5.01 -8.81
N SER A 135 5.78 5.43 -8.24
CA SER A 135 4.56 4.61 -8.18
C SER A 135 3.97 4.38 -9.56
N ILE A 136 4.00 5.39 -10.46
CA ILE A 136 3.56 5.24 -11.85
C ILE A 136 4.38 4.16 -12.57
N ARG A 137 5.70 4.21 -12.47
CA ARG A 137 6.59 3.19 -13.08
C ARG A 137 6.36 1.79 -12.49
N LEU A 138 6.09 1.71 -11.19
CA LEU A 138 5.77 0.44 -10.55
C LEU A 138 4.44 -0.11 -11.08
N ALA A 139 3.39 0.70 -11.15
CA ALA A 139 2.10 0.31 -11.71
C ALA A 139 2.24 -0.23 -13.13
N GLN A 140 2.94 0.50 -14.00
CA GLN A 140 3.21 0.09 -15.38
C GLN A 140 3.99 -1.24 -15.45
N LYS A 141 5.02 -1.40 -14.62
CA LYS A 141 5.83 -2.63 -14.56
C LYS A 141 5.03 -3.84 -14.08
N LEU A 142 4.02 -3.64 -13.25
CA LEU A 142 3.12 -4.68 -12.77
C LEU A 142 1.97 -4.97 -13.76
N GLY A 143 1.92 -4.27 -14.90
CA GLY A 143 0.89 -4.47 -15.93
C GLY A 143 -0.40 -3.71 -15.71
N PHE A 144 -0.42 -2.73 -14.80
CA PHE A 144 -1.57 -1.85 -14.66
C PHE A 144 -1.71 -0.93 -15.88
N HIS A 145 -2.94 -0.74 -16.33
CA HIS A 145 -3.30 0.16 -17.42
C HIS A 145 -3.87 1.46 -16.88
N LEU A 146 -3.52 2.56 -17.51
CA LEU A 146 -4.08 3.87 -17.18
C LEU A 146 -5.51 3.95 -17.71
N GLU A 147 -6.48 4.13 -16.81
CA GLU A 147 -7.90 4.21 -17.13
C GLU A 147 -8.44 5.64 -17.12
N GLY A 148 -7.80 6.51 -16.35
CA GLY A 148 -8.30 7.87 -16.20
C GLY A 148 -7.36 8.82 -15.49
N TYR A 149 -7.78 10.09 -15.52
CA TYR A 149 -7.12 11.19 -14.88
C TYR A 149 -8.15 12.10 -14.23
N ALA A 150 -7.91 12.49 -12.99
CA ALA A 150 -8.70 13.51 -12.31
C ALA A 150 -7.81 14.68 -11.91
N ARG A 151 -8.28 15.87 -12.23
CA ARG A 151 -7.63 17.13 -11.90
C ARG A 151 -8.28 17.73 -10.67
N GLU A 152 -7.48 18.00 -9.64
CA GLU A 152 -7.91 18.71 -8.42
C GLU A 152 -9.34 18.36 -7.98
N PHE A 153 -9.59 17.10 -7.62
CA PHE A 153 -10.93 16.67 -7.24
C PHE A 153 -11.11 16.67 -5.72
N GLN A 154 -12.36 16.87 -5.30
CA GLN A 154 -12.74 16.80 -3.89
C GLN A 154 -13.27 15.40 -3.59
N PHE A 155 -12.67 14.74 -2.61
CA PHE A 155 -13.14 13.47 -2.09
C PHE A 155 -13.30 13.58 -0.56
N GLU A 156 -14.46 13.24 -0.04
CA GLU A 156 -14.79 13.33 1.40
C GLU A 156 -14.38 14.65 2.08
N ALA A 157 -14.68 15.77 1.44
CA ALA A 157 -14.34 17.13 1.89
C ALA A 157 -12.83 17.45 1.92
N GLN A 158 -11.98 16.60 1.37
CA GLN A 158 -10.56 16.86 1.20
C GLN A 158 -10.21 17.16 -0.26
N PHE A 159 -9.37 18.16 -0.46
CA PHE A 159 -8.82 18.47 -1.78
C PHE A 159 -7.75 17.43 -2.13
N GLN A 160 -7.95 16.73 -3.24
CA GLN A 160 -6.99 15.77 -3.76
C GLN A 160 -6.22 16.40 -4.92
N PRO A 161 -4.89 16.21 -4.99
CA PRO A 161 -4.10 16.66 -6.13
C PRO A 161 -4.45 15.88 -7.40
N ASP A 162 -3.93 16.31 -8.52
CA ASP A 162 -4.04 15.61 -9.80
C ASP A 162 -3.60 14.14 -9.66
N CYS A 163 -4.45 13.22 -10.04
CA CYS A 163 -4.20 11.78 -9.93
C CYS A 163 -4.47 11.04 -11.23
N TYR A 164 -3.69 9.99 -11.43
CA TYR A 164 -3.95 8.93 -12.40
C TYR A 164 -4.68 7.77 -11.73
N PHE A 165 -5.63 7.19 -12.44
CA PHE A 165 -6.35 5.96 -12.05
C PHE A 165 -5.83 4.81 -12.91
N PHE A 166 -5.24 3.81 -12.25
CA PHE A 166 -4.74 2.61 -12.89
C PHE A 166 -5.59 1.41 -12.50
N HIS A 167 -5.77 0.50 -13.44
CA HIS A 167 -6.51 -0.75 -13.25
C HIS A 167 -5.70 -1.93 -13.75
N LEU A 168 -5.79 -3.04 -13.04
CA LEU A 168 -5.27 -4.34 -13.44
C LEU A 168 -6.37 -5.40 -13.32
N ASN A 169 -6.69 -6.07 -14.42
CA ASN A 169 -7.44 -7.31 -14.41
C ASN A 169 -6.42 -8.46 -14.29
N TYR A 170 -6.28 -8.97 -13.07
CA TYR A 170 -5.21 -9.91 -12.74
C TYR A 170 -5.57 -11.34 -13.15
N GLN A 171 -4.68 -11.95 -13.91
CA GLN A 171 -4.71 -13.35 -14.28
C GLN A 171 -3.29 -13.90 -14.10
N PRO A 172 -3.04 -14.76 -13.09
CA PRO A 172 -1.70 -15.28 -12.78
C PRO A 172 -1.18 -16.25 -13.84
#